data_f4b40b3975826e6523a67bdac74a18a8
#
_entry.id   f4b40b3975826e6523a67bdac74a18a8
#
_cell.length_a   1.000
_cell.length_b   1.000
_cell.length_c   1.000
_cell.angle_alpha   90.00
_cell.angle_beta   90.00
_cell.angle_gamma   90.00
#
_symmetry.space_group_name_H-M   'P 1'
#
loop_
_entity.id
_entity.type
_entity.pdbx_description
1 polymer ?
#
loop_
_entity_poly.entity_id
_entity_poly.type
_entity_poly.pdbx_seq_one_letter_code
_entity_poly.pdbx_strand_id
1 'polypeptide(L)'
;VSDVDEIVRVAPRGEGVTADGRHVPFAAPGDRVLPGGDIEAGPHHQVPPCRHFPECGGCQLQHLDDASWSQFILDRISSALATQGLEAAIRAPALSPPRTRRRATLHAESSGRIGFSMEKSHAIVDLAECHVLAPELFALVAPLRRLIHVLRPRRRLDVHLTLADQGVDLLINGVMPEGLAAAEAITAFAEGNRLARVAFDEGYGPEVRWEPEAVTITLGGVPVPLPPASFLQATRDGEAALVAAVREVVPGEGVVADLFAGLGTFALALPGRVYAAEAGREAIMALKAAAARSHRTVFTEHRDLYRRPLTPAELDRFSAVVIDPPRAGAKEQAQALAGSKTPKLAYVSCNPSSFARDVKTMVEGGWQIDWIQPVGQFRWSTHVELAASLSRR
;
A
#
# COMPACT_ATOMS: atom_id res chain seq x y z
N VAL A 1 28.41 -21.81 -32.28
CA VAL A 1 27.13 -21.08 -32.19
C VAL A 1 27.02 -20.68 -30.73
N SER A 2 27.32 -19.42 -30.42
CA SER A 2 27.18 -18.89 -29.07
C SER A 2 25.69 -18.82 -28.77
N ASP A 3 25.20 -19.64 -27.82
CA ASP A 3 23.81 -19.56 -27.35
C ASP A 3 23.58 -18.19 -26.75
N VAL A 4 22.74 -17.41 -27.43
CA VAL A 4 22.22 -16.15 -26.91
C VAL A 4 21.00 -16.53 -26.07
N ASP A 5 21.07 -16.31 -24.76
CA ASP A 5 19.97 -16.65 -23.86
C ASP A 5 18.91 -15.56 -23.90
N GLU A 6 17.67 -15.93 -24.06
CA GLU A 6 16.53 -15.01 -24.00
C GLU A 6 15.90 -15.00 -22.63
N ILE A 7 15.51 -13.81 -22.16
CA ILE A 7 14.76 -13.62 -20.93
C ILE A 7 13.29 -13.99 -21.16
N VAL A 8 12.81 -14.98 -20.43
CA VAL A 8 11.45 -15.53 -20.60
C VAL A 8 10.44 -15.07 -19.55
N ARG A 9 10.90 -14.58 -18.40
CA ARG A 9 10.03 -14.09 -17.31
C ARG A 9 10.81 -13.20 -16.35
N VAL A 10 10.08 -12.57 -15.40
CA VAL A 10 10.66 -11.78 -14.32
C VAL A 10 10.54 -12.53 -12.99
N ALA A 11 11.63 -12.60 -12.24
CA ALA A 11 11.67 -13.20 -10.89
C ALA A 11 10.96 -12.32 -9.86
N PRO A 12 10.57 -12.87 -8.69
CA PRO A 12 9.90 -12.11 -7.61
C PRO A 12 10.63 -10.86 -7.12
N ARG A 13 11.94 -10.79 -7.30
CA ARG A 13 12.78 -9.63 -6.91
C ARG A 13 13.00 -8.63 -8.05
N GLY A 14 12.47 -8.90 -9.25
CA GLY A 14 12.56 -8.00 -10.39
C GLY A 14 13.69 -8.32 -11.38
N GLU A 15 14.44 -9.42 -11.18
CA GLU A 15 15.46 -9.89 -12.12
C GLU A 15 14.80 -10.63 -13.29
N GLY A 16 15.31 -10.44 -14.51
CA GLY A 16 14.94 -11.27 -15.65
C GLY A 16 15.46 -12.70 -15.44
N VAL A 17 14.76 -13.70 -15.98
CA VAL A 17 15.14 -15.12 -15.88
C VAL A 17 15.15 -15.74 -17.25
N THR A 18 16.27 -16.36 -17.61
CA THR A 18 16.45 -17.12 -18.85
C THR A 18 15.73 -18.47 -18.79
N ALA A 19 15.59 -19.15 -19.92
CA ALA A 19 14.93 -20.45 -19.99
C ALA A 19 15.60 -21.54 -19.14
N ASP A 20 16.94 -21.48 -18.98
CA ASP A 20 17.73 -22.36 -18.11
C ASP A 20 17.71 -21.99 -16.62
N GLY A 21 17.03 -20.88 -16.26
CA GLY A 21 16.83 -20.44 -14.89
C GLY A 21 17.88 -19.47 -14.36
N ARG A 22 18.78 -18.93 -15.18
CA ARG A 22 19.76 -17.91 -14.80
C ARG A 22 19.09 -16.58 -14.56
N HIS A 23 19.43 -15.90 -13.44
CA HIS A 23 18.93 -14.58 -13.09
C HIS A 23 19.82 -13.47 -13.67
N VAL A 24 19.22 -12.50 -14.33
CA VAL A 24 19.91 -11.36 -14.98
C VAL A 24 19.29 -10.05 -14.44
N PRO A 25 20.07 -9.22 -13.71
CA PRO A 25 19.56 -7.96 -13.18
C PRO A 25 19.10 -7.02 -14.31
N PHE A 26 17.98 -6.33 -14.07
CA PHE A 26 17.42 -5.29 -14.95
C PHE A 26 17.11 -5.75 -16.39
N ALA A 27 16.95 -7.05 -16.62
CA ALA A 27 16.55 -7.59 -17.89
C ALA A 27 15.03 -7.80 -17.97
N ALA A 28 14.43 -7.45 -19.10
CA ALA A 28 13.01 -7.59 -19.40
C ALA A 28 12.73 -8.83 -20.26
N PRO A 29 11.51 -9.39 -20.25
CA PRO A 29 11.13 -10.48 -21.15
C PRO A 29 11.38 -10.11 -22.62
N GLY A 30 11.99 -11.03 -23.36
CA GLY A 30 12.41 -10.81 -24.76
C GLY A 30 13.77 -10.14 -24.92
N ASP A 31 14.45 -9.75 -23.84
CA ASP A 31 15.85 -9.32 -23.90
C ASP A 31 16.74 -10.51 -24.22
N ARG A 32 17.84 -10.24 -24.92
CA ARG A 32 18.84 -11.23 -25.27
C ARG A 32 20.13 -10.97 -24.49
N VAL A 33 20.61 -12.00 -23.79
CA VAL A 33 21.85 -11.91 -23.03
C VAL A 33 23.02 -12.38 -23.89
N LEU A 34 23.92 -11.48 -24.18
CA LEU A 34 25.10 -11.73 -25.00
C LEU A 34 26.17 -12.53 -24.22
N PRO A 35 27.12 -13.19 -24.86
CA PRO A 35 28.18 -13.96 -24.20
C PRO A 35 29.02 -13.19 -23.18
N GLY A 36 29.11 -11.88 -23.29
CA GLY A 36 29.78 -10.99 -22.33
C GLY A 36 28.94 -10.59 -21.10
N GLY A 37 27.66 -10.99 -21.09
CA GLY A 37 26.69 -10.59 -20.05
C GLY A 37 25.95 -9.28 -20.36
N ASP A 38 26.27 -8.61 -21.45
CA ASP A 38 25.55 -7.43 -21.92
C ASP A 38 24.13 -7.80 -22.36
N ILE A 39 23.20 -6.86 -22.21
CA ILE A 39 21.80 -7.05 -22.56
C ILE A 39 21.51 -6.31 -23.88
N GLU A 40 21.06 -7.03 -24.89
CA GLU A 40 20.43 -6.48 -26.06
C GLU A 40 18.93 -6.34 -25.77
N ALA A 41 18.45 -5.09 -25.71
CA ALA A 41 17.08 -4.78 -25.32
C ALA A 41 16.05 -5.37 -26.30
N GLY A 42 15.08 -6.08 -25.76
CA GLY A 42 13.93 -6.64 -26.46
C GLY A 42 12.74 -5.67 -26.52
N PRO A 43 11.61 -6.13 -27.06
CA PRO A 43 10.44 -5.27 -27.30
C PRO A 43 9.76 -4.77 -26.01
N HIS A 44 9.99 -5.41 -24.87
CA HIS A 44 9.39 -5.08 -23.58
C HIS A 44 10.33 -4.33 -22.63
N HIS A 45 11.57 -4.08 -23.08
CA HIS A 45 12.54 -3.31 -22.35
C HIS A 45 12.33 -1.81 -22.62
N GLN A 46 11.95 -1.05 -21.58
CA GLN A 46 11.88 0.42 -21.69
C GLN A 46 13.06 1.11 -21.03
N VAL A 47 13.42 2.29 -21.52
CA VAL A 47 14.39 3.15 -20.86
C VAL A 47 13.76 3.65 -19.55
N PRO A 48 14.39 3.41 -18.37
CA PRO A 48 13.87 3.89 -17.11
C PRO A 48 13.69 5.40 -17.10
N PRO A 49 12.49 5.93 -16.73
CA PRO A 49 12.22 7.37 -16.77
C PRO A 49 12.96 8.15 -15.68
N CYS A 50 13.44 7.50 -14.61
CA CYS A 50 14.03 8.13 -13.45
C CYS A 50 15.56 7.97 -13.45
N ARG A 51 16.31 9.06 -13.32
CA ARG A 51 17.78 9.06 -13.23
C ARG A 51 18.32 8.30 -12.01
N HIS A 52 17.50 8.12 -10.97
CA HIS A 52 17.90 7.42 -9.75
C HIS A 52 17.75 5.90 -9.85
N PHE A 53 17.17 5.40 -10.94
CA PHE A 53 17.14 3.97 -11.21
C PHE A 53 18.52 3.51 -11.75
N PRO A 54 19.07 2.38 -11.28
CA PRO A 54 18.51 1.38 -10.37
C PRO A 54 18.88 1.56 -8.89
N GLU A 55 19.59 2.60 -8.52
CA GLU A 55 20.13 2.79 -7.16
C GLU A 55 19.03 3.02 -6.11
N CYS A 56 17.95 3.71 -6.50
CA CYS A 56 16.85 4.03 -5.59
C CYS A 56 16.00 2.81 -5.27
N GLY A 57 15.93 2.42 -3.98
CA GLY A 57 15.11 1.30 -3.51
C GLY A 57 13.60 1.51 -3.59
N GLY A 58 13.13 2.66 -4.07
CA GLY A 58 11.72 2.94 -4.28
C GLY A 58 11.10 2.24 -5.51
N CYS A 59 11.95 1.83 -6.49
CA CYS A 59 11.52 1.23 -7.75
C CYS A 59 12.49 0.14 -8.20
N GLN A 60 11.99 -1.04 -8.54
CA GLN A 60 12.79 -2.18 -9.01
C GLN A 60 12.52 -2.53 -10.48
N LEU A 61 11.42 -2.05 -11.07
CA LEU A 61 10.87 -2.55 -12.33
C LEU A 61 10.72 -1.45 -13.39
N GLN A 62 11.48 -0.33 -13.32
CA GLN A 62 11.35 0.76 -14.29
C GLN A 62 11.83 0.40 -15.71
N HIS A 63 12.57 -0.69 -15.86
CA HIS A 63 13.00 -1.22 -17.14
C HIS A 63 11.92 -2.05 -17.85
N LEU A 64 10.80 -2.35 -17.18
CA LEU A 64 9.67 -3.09 -17.76
C LEU A 64 8.62 -2.12 -18.29
N ASP A 65 8.09 -2.39 -19.48
CA ASP A 65 6.88 -1.76 -19.98
C ASP A 65 5.63 -2.20 -19.19
N ASP A 66 4.49 -1.53 -19.42
CA ASP A 66 3.25 -1.83 -18.69
C ASP A 66 2.72 -3.25 -18.97
N ALA A 67 3.00 -3.82 -20.14
CA ALA A 67 2.61 -5.17 -20.47
C ALA A 67 3.39 -6.21 -19.63
N SER A 68 4.71 -6.07 -19.57
CA SER A 68 5.57 -6.95 -18.76
C SER A 68 5.35 -6.74 -17.27
N TRP A 69 5.10 -5.51 -16.82
CA TRP A 69 4.75 -5.27 -15.42
C TRP A 69 3.38 -5.87 -15.06
N SER A 70 2.40 -5.80 -15.96
CA SER A 70 1.12 -6.49 -15.81
C SER A 70 1.32 -8.01 -15.69
N GLN A 71 2.10 -8.61 -16.59
CA GLN A 71 2.41 -10.03 -16.53
C GLN A 71 3.13 -10.43 -15.25
N PHE A 72 4.11 -9.63 -14.82
CA PHE A 72 4.78 -9.83 -13.52
C PHE A 72 3.79 -9.91 -12.34
N ILE A 73 2.79 -9.02 -12.28
CA ILE A 73 1.75 -9.04 -11.24
C ILE A 73 0.95 -10.34 -11.31
N LEU A 74 0.53 -10.77 -12.51
CA LEU A 74 -0.20 -12.03 -12.73
C LEU A 74 0.64 -13.25 -12.29
N ASP A 75 1.90 -13.30 -12.69
CA ASP A 75 2.82 -14.39 -12.34
C ASP A 75 3.08 -14.49 -10.84
N ARG A 76 3.16 -13.35 -10.14
CA ARG A 76 3.31 -13.30 -8.69
C ARG A 76 2.12 -13.93 -7.96
N ILE A 77 0.90 -13.68 -8.45
CA ILE A 77 -0.32 -14.23 -7.85
C ILE A 77 -0.47 -15.70 -8.20
N SER A 78 -0.36 -16.07 -9.49
CA SER A 78 -0.50 -17.45 -9.95
C SER A 78 0.52 -18.39 -9.31
N SER A 79 1.79 -17.96 -9.20
CA SER A 79 2.84 -18.74 -8.53
C SER A 79 2.57 -18.95 -7.05
N ALA A 80 2.04 -17.92 -6.34
CA ALA A 80 1.69 -18.05 -4.94
C ALA A 80 0.54 -19.04 -4.73
N LEU A 81 -0.48 -19.01 -5.59
CA LEU A 81 -1.59 -19.97 -5.58
C LEU A 81 -1.10 -21.39 -5.88
N ALA A 82 -0.31 -21.56 -6.93
CA ALA A 82 0.24 -22.86 -7.34
C ALA A 82 1.08 -23.51 -6.24
N THR A 83 1.85 -22.72 -5.46
CA THR A 83 2.61 -23.22 -4.30
C THR A 83 1.70 -23.85 -3.22
N GLN A 84 0.44 -23.44 -3.16
CA GLN A 84 -0.57 -23.97 -2.24
C GLN A 84 -1.50 -25.01 -2.91
N GLY A 85 -1.26 -25.35 -4.19
CA GLY A 85 -2.12 -26.26 -4.97
C GLY A 85 -3.49 -25.64 -5.30
N LEU A 86 -3.54 -24.31 -5.44
CA LEU A 86 -4.75 -23.55 -5.74
C LEU A 86 -4.68 -23.00 -7.17
N GLU A 87 -5.86 -22.87 -7.79
CA GLU A 87 -6.07 -22.19 -9.07
C GLU A 87 -7.25 -21.24 -8.94
N ALA A 88 -7.22 -20.13 -9.71
CA ALA A 88 -8.31 -19.16 -9.75
C ALA A 88 -8.33 -18.41 -11.08
N ALA A 89 -9.47 -17.85 -11.44
CA ALA A 89 -9.59 -16.88 -12.52
C ALA A 89 -8.96 -15.55 -12.05
N ILE A 90 -7.91 -15.09 -12.71
CA ILE A 90 -7.23 -13.83 -12.42
C ILE A 90 -7.59 -12.84 -13.51
N ARG A 91 -8.13 -11.68 -13.13
CA ARG A 91 -8.52 -10.59 -14.05
C ARG A 91 -7.28 -9.79 -14.48
N ALA A 92 -7.43 -8.99 -15.54
CA ALA A 92 -6.39 -8.04 -15.92
C ALA A 92 -6.10 -7.04 -14.78
N PRO A 93 -4.84 -6.74 -14.48
CA PRO A 93 -4.48 -5.81 -13.41
C PRO A 93 -4.97 -4.38 -13.67
N ALA A 94 -5.52 -3.72 -12.64
CA ALA A 94 -5.74 -2.29 -12.64
C ALA A 94 -4.41 -1.60 -12.26
N LEU A 95 -3.77 -0.93 -13.20
CA LEU A 95 -2.45 -0.31 -13.01
C LEU A 95 -2.57 1.18 -12.70
N SER A 96 -1.97 1.64 -11.59
CA SER A 96 -1.89 3.06 -11.28
C SER A 96 -0.95 3.81 -12.21
N PRO A 97 -1.31 5.02 -12.68
CA PRO A 97 -0.42 5.87 -13.45
C PRO A 97 0.83 6.31 -12.66
N PRO A 98 1.89 6.78 -13.33
CA PRO A 98 2.98 7.46 -12.64
C PRO A 98 2.49 8.73 -11.93
N ARG A 99 3.23 9.16 -10.88
CA ARG A 99 2.96 10.40 -10.11
C ARG A 99 1.62 10.42 -9.36
N THR A 100 1.12 9.25 -8.95
CA THR A 100 -0.16 9.12 -8.22
C THR A 100 0.00 8.69 -6.77
N ARG A 101 1.22 8.31 -6.35
CA ARG A 101 1.45 7.85 -4.98
C ARG A 101 1.27 8.98 -3.97
N ARG A 102 0.21 8.89 -3.17
CA ARG A 102 -0.24 9.94 -2.24
C ARG A 102 0.33 9.83 -0.83
N ARG A 103 1.17 8.83 -0.53
CA ARG A 103 1.88 8.72 0.74
C ARG A 103 3.26 8.08 0.57
N ALA A 104 4.24 8.56 1.32
CA ALA A 104 5.59 8.03 1.33
C ALA A 104 6.28 8.31 2.65
N THR A 105 7.26 7.49 2.98
CA THR A 105 8.27 7.81 3.99
C THR A 105 9.58 8.06 3.27
N LEU A 106 10.09 9.28 3.37
CA LEU A 106 11.44 9.65 2.96
C LEU A 106 12.35 9.62 4.18
N HIS A 107 13.62 9.49 3.95
CA HIS A 107 14.64 9.60 4.97
C HIS A 107 15.44 10.88 4.75
N ALA A 108 15.88 11.49 5.85
CA ALA A 108 16.70 12.69 5.78
C ALA A 108 17.83 12.67 6.82
N GLU A 109 18.90 13.41 6.53
CA GLU A 109 20.04 13.58 7.43
C GLU A 109 20.47 15.04 7.51
N SER A 110 21.32 15.38 8.49
CA SER A 110 21.74 16.75 8.79
C SER A 110 22.46 17.46 7.64
N SER A 111 23.01 16.71 6.68
CA SER A 111 23.58 17.23 5.44
C SER A 111 22.54 17.91 4.52
N GLY A 112 21.25 17.71 4.80
CA GLY A 112 20.14 18.13 3.92
C GLY A 112 19.80 17.11 2.82
N ARG A 113 20.53 15.97 2.76
CA ARG A 113 20.19 14.86 1.86
C ARG A 113 18.83 14.28 2.26
N ILE A 114 17.91 14.14 1.31
CA ILE A 114 16.56 13.62 1.55
C ILE A 114 16.09 12.75 0.40
N GLY A 115 15.52 11.57 0.71
CA GLY A 115 14.97 10.66 -0.27
C GLY A 115 14.71 9.26 0.25
N PHE A 116 14.60 8.31 -0.65
CA PHE A 116 14.48 6.89 -0.30
C PHE A 116 15.84 6.28 0.03
N SER A 117 15.85 5.15 0.72
CA SER A 117 17.07 4.35 0.87
C SER A 117 17.50 3.79 -0.49
N MET A 118 18.80 3.61 -0.67
CA MET A 118 19.35 2.83 -1.77
C MET A 118 18.90 1.37 -1.68
N GLU A 119 18.82 0.71 -2.82
CA GLU A 119 18.55 -0.73 -2.87
C GLU A 119 19.58 -1.49 -2.02
N LYS A 120 19.07 -2.34 -1.11
CA LYS A 120 19.89 -3.15 -0.17
C LYS A 120 20.88 -2.35 0.72
N SER A 121 20.64 -1.06 0.94
CA SER A 121 21.49 -0.19 1.76
C SER A 121 20.65 0.78 2.61
N HIS A 122 21.25 1.30 3.68
CA HIS A 122 20.67 2.38 4.47
C HIS A 122 21.07 3.78 3.98
N ALA A 123 21.94 3.89 2.97
CA ALA A 123 22.31 5.17 2.39
C ALA A 123 21.09 5.82 1.73
N ILE A 124 21.01 7.15 1.78
CA ILE A 124 19.90 7.91 1.21
C ILE A 124 20.26 8.30 -0.23
N VAL A 125 19.37 7.99 -1.17
CA VAL A 125 19.40 8.58 -2.51
C VAL A 125 18.86 9.99 -2.41
N ASP A 126 19.71 10.99 -2.70
CA ASP A 126 19.27 12.39 -2.67
C ASP A 126 18.36 12.71 -3.85
N LEU A 127 17.05 12.83 -3.60
CA LEU A 127 16.05 12.94 -4.64
C LEU A 127 16.16 14.28 -5.41
N ALA A 128 16.46 14.19 -6.70
CA ALA A 128 16.37 15.29 -7.65
C ALA A 128 15.09 15.22 -8.52
N GLU A 129 14.50 14.04 -8.63
CA GLU A 129 13.23 13.78 -9.29
C GLU A 129 12.54 12.53 -8.70
N CYS A 130 11.24 12.37 -8.92
CA CYS A 130 10.51 11.13 -8.61
C CYS A 130 9.30 10.99 -9.55
N HIS A 131 9.22 9.87 -10.26
CA HIS A 131 8.12 9.56 -11.18
C HIS A 131 7.00 8.76 -10.54
N VAL A 132 7.08 8.47 -9.23
CA VAL A 132 6.09 7.70 -8.48
C VAL A 132 5.25 8.60 -7.57
N LEU A 133 5.91 9.52 -6.83
CA LEU A 133 5.23 10.43 -5.90
C LEU A 133 4.28 11.37 -6.62
N ALA A 134 3.14 11.65 -6.00
CA ALA A 134 2.29 12.77 -6.39
C ALA A 134 3.10 14.07 -6.43
N PRO A 135 2.86 14.97 -7.39
CA PRO A 135 3.61 16.21 -7.54
C PRO A 135 3.66 17.04 -6.26
N GLU A 136 2.58 17.07 -5.49
CA GLU A 136 2.45 17.81 -4.23
C GLU A 136 3.43 17.29 -3.17
N LEU A 137 3.64 15.97 -3.10
CA LEU A 137 4.60 15.38 -2.17
C LEU A 137 6.03 15.66 -2.61
N PHE A 138 6.31 15.50 -3.90
CA PHE A 138 7.66 15.74 -4.43
C PHE A 138 8.08 17.22 -4.34
N ALA A 139 7.14 18.15 -4.51
CA ALA A 139 7.39 19.58 -4.40
C ALA A 139 7.94 20.00 -3.03
N LEU A 140 7.67 19.19 -1.97
CA LEU A 140 8.17 19.47 -0.62
C LEU A 140 9.63 19.06 -0.40
N VAL A 141 10.25 18.29 -1.29
CA VAL A 141 11.64 17.82 -1.11
C VAL A 141 12.62 18.98 -0.94
N ALA A 142 12.56 19.98 -1.80
CA ALA A 142 13.45 21.16 -1.74
C ALA A 142 13.15 22.07 -0.52
N PRO A 143 11.91 22.41 -0.18
CA PRO A 143 11.59 23.10 1.08
C PRO A 143 12.03 22.34 2.34
N LEU A 144 11.84 21.01 2.37
CA LEU A 144 12.24 20.16 3.50
C LEU A 144 13.76 20.20 3.74
N ARG A 145 14.58 20.22 2.68
CA ARG A 145 16.05 20.40 2.82
C ARG A 145 16.40 21.65 3.63
N ARG A 146 15.73 22.78 3.35
CA ARG A 146 15.94 24.03 4.07
C ARG A 146 15.52 23.93 5.53
N LEU A 147 14.36 23.32 5.79
CA LEU A 147 13.87 23.11 7.16
C LEU A 147 14.84 22.22 7.97
N ILE A 148 15.31 21.12 7.38
CA ILE A 148 16.26 20.19 8.02
C ILE A 148 17.58 20.88 8.39
N HIS A 149 18.09 21.81 7.56
CA HIS A 149 19.26 22.63 7.91
C HIS A 149 19.03 23.51 9.14
N VAL A 150 17.81 24.01 9.35
CA VAL A 150 17.47 24.78 10.56
C VAL A 150 17.33 23.85 11.77
N LEU A 151 16.68 22.72 11.62
CA LEU A 151 16.45 21.74 12.70
C LEU A 151 17.71 21.05 13.19
N ARG A 152 18.75 20.93 12.35
CA ARG A 152 20.06 20.31 12.65
C ARG A 152 19.95 18.98 13.39
N PRO A 153 19.25 17.98 12.83
CA PRO A 153 19.05 16.70 13.50
C PRO A 153 20.38 16.01 13.76
N ARG A 154 20.49 15.35 14.92
CA ARG A 154 21.68 14.57 15.31
C ARG A 154 21.69 13.15 14.74
N ARG A 155 20.54 12.68 14.23
CA ARG A 155 20.33 11.34 13.67
C ARG A 155 19.52 11.43 12.39
N ARG A 156 19.47 10.32 11.66
CA ARG A 156 18.57 10.17 10.50
C ARG A 156 17.13 10.38 10.94
N LEU A 157 16.37 11.08 10.11
CA LEU A 157 14.94 11.34 10.27
C LEU A 157 14.12 10.45 9.34
N ASP A 158 12.94 10.09 9.80
CA ASP A 158 11.90 9.55 8.94
C ASP A 158 10.83 10.63 8.69
N VAL A 159 10.63 10.96 7.44
CA VAL A 159 9.75 12.03 6.98
C VAL A 159 8.53 11.39 6.31
N HIS A 160 7.43 11.32 7.02
CA HIS A 160 6.17 10.77 6.52
C HIS A 160 5.36 11.87 5.84
N LEU A 161 5.05 11.66 4.59
CA LEU A 161 4.25 12.55 3.75
C LEU A 161 2.95 11.86 3.37
N THR A 162 1.81 12.50 3.61
CA THR A 162 0.49 11.99 3.23
C THR A 162 -0.31 13.11 2.58
N LEU A 163 -0.86 12.88 1.40
CA LEU A 163 -1.75 13.83 0.74
C LEU A 163 -3.16 13.67 1.30
N ALA A 164 -3.55 14.57 2.20
CA ALA A 164 -4.87 14.71 2.80
C ALA A 164 -5.79 15.60 1.95
N ASP A 165 -7.02 15.85 2.41
CA ASP A 165 -7.98 16.68 1.70
C ASP A 165 -7.58 18.19 1.72
N GLN A 166 -6.95 18.66 2.80
CA GLN A 166 -6.52 20.03 3.01
C GLN A 166 -5.09 20.34 2.50
N GLY A 167 -4.38 19.34 1.99
CA GLY A 167 -2.99 19.46 1.56
C GLY A 167 -2.11 18.35 2.12
N VAL A 168 -0.81 18.57 2.21
CA VAL A 168 0.11 17.54 2.72
C VAL A 168 0.15 17.55 4.24
N ASP A 169 -0.14 16.39 4.82
CA ASP A 169 0.11 16.04 6.23
C ASP A 169 1.55 15.54 6.35
N LEU A 170 2.36 16.19 7.18
CA LEU A 170 3.77 15.91 7.40
C LEU A 170 4.01 15.49 8.85
N LEU A 171 4.60 14.30 9.04
CA LEU A 171 5.15 13.88 10.32
C LEU A 171 6.64 13.60 10.18
N ILE A 172 7.46 14.24 11.01
CA ILE A 172 8.92 14.04 11.07
C ILE A 172 9.28 13.30 12.36
N ASN A 173 9.77 12.07 12.21
CA ASN A 173 10.23 11.26 13.34
C ASN A 173 11.74 11.42 13.53
N GLY A 174 12.16 11.46 14.78
CA GLY A 174 13.58 11.47 15.17
C GLY A 174 14.13 12.80 15.62
N VAL A 175 13.30 13.84 15.72
CA VAL A 175 13.68 15.14 16.27
C VAL A 175 12.47 15.81 16.91
N MET A 176 12.70 16.50 18.03
CA MET A 176 11.73 17.44 18.61
C MET A 176 12.33 18.84 18.52
N PRO A 177 11.72 19.73 17.70
CA PRO A 177 12.21 21.09 17.55
C PRO A 177 11.97 21.93 18.82
N GLU A 178 12.99 22.68 19.25
CA GLU A 178 12.92 23.53 20.41
C GLU A 178 13.32 24.99 20.09
N GLY A 179 12.78 25.94 20.85
CA GLY A 179 13.09 27.36 20.78
C GLY A 179 12.35 28.11 19.67
N LEU A 180 12.43 29.45 19.78
CA LEU A 180 11.65 30.38 18.92
C LEU A 180 12.05 30.23 17.44
N ALA A 181 13.34 30.18 17.13
CA ALA A 181 13.81 30.12 15.75
C ALA A 181 13.31 28.84 15.01
N ALA A 182 13.20 27.70 15.70
CA ALA A 182 12.63 26.50 15.12
C ALA A 182 11.12 26.64 14.91
N ALA A 183 10.40 27.22 15.87
CA ALA A 183 8.97 27.46 15.77
C ALA A 183 8.62 28.39 14.59
N GLU A 184 9.35 29.50 14.45
CA GLU A 184 9.19 30.46 13.32
C GLU A 184 9.49 29.78 11.97
N ALA A 185 10.57 28.98 11.90
CA ALA A 185 10.92 28.26 10.67
C ALA A 185 9.86 27.23 10.28
N ILE A 186 9.28 26.51 11.24
CA ILE A 186 8.22 25.55 11.01
C ILE A 186 6.95 26.24 10.54
N THR A 187 6.56 27.33 11.15
CA THR A 187 5.40 28.12 10.75
C THR A 187 5.56 28.66 9.32
N ALA A 188 6.68 29.33 9.04
CA ALA A 188 6.98 29.83 7.70
C ALA A 188 7.03 28.73 6.64
N PHE A 189 7.59 27.57 6.98
CA PHE A 189 7.62 26.38 6.10
C PHE A 189 6.21 25.87 5.83
N ALA A 190 5.37 25.73 6.87
CA ALA A 190 4.02 25.20 6.75
C ALA A 190 3.11 26.13 5.93
N GLU A 191 3.11 27.44 6.24
CA GLU A 191 2.35 28.45 5.50
C GLU A 191 2.81 28.58 4.04
N GLY A 192 4.12 28.70 3.83
CA GLY A 192 4.70 28.87 2.50
C GLY A 192 4.47 27.69 1.56
N ASN A 193 4.22 26.50 2.09
CA ASN A 193 3.93 25.29 1.32
C ASN A 193 2.46 24.81 1.46
N ARG A 194 1.60 25.57 2.15
CA ARG A 194 0.18 25.27 2.35
C ARG A 194 -0.04 23.85 2.91
N LEU A 195 0.71 23.52 3.95
CA LEU A 195 0.60 22.20 4.57
C LEU A 195 -0.69 22.07 5.39
N ALA A 196 -1.31 20.90 5.33
CA ALA A 196 -2.46 20.59 6.17
C ALA A 196 -2.06 20.45 7.64
N ARG A 197 -0.91 19.78 7.90
CA ARG A 197 -0.38 19.61 9.24
C ARG A 197 1.14 19.46 9.20
N VAL A 198 1.81 19.87 10.28
CA VAL A 198 3.20 19.51 10.59
C VAL A 198 3.26 19.01 12.02
N ALA A 199 3.71 17.78 12.17
CA ALA A 199 3.91 17.12 13.44
C ALA A 199 5.32 16.55 13.56
N PHE A 200 5.78 16.36 14.80
CA PHE A 200 7.07 15.75 15.12
C PHE A 200 6.88 14.66 16.16
N ASP A 201 7.71 13.61 16.09
CA ASP A 201 7.73 12.55 17.09
C ASP A 201 9.17 12.12 17.40
N GLU A 202 9.50 12.08 18.66
CA GLU A 202 10.79 11.57 19.15
C GLU A 202 10.66 10.20 19.83
N GLY A 203 9.51 9.56 19.72
CA GLY A 203 9.20 8.24 20.28
C GLY A 203 8.19 8.24 21.40
N TYR A 204 7.59 9.40 21.70
CA TYR A 204 6.55 9.55 22.73
C TYR A 204 5.15 9.78 22.15
N GLY A 205 5.02 9.76 20.84
CA GLY A 205 3.83 10.08 20.09
C GLY A 205 3.94 11.43 19.36
N PRO A 206 3.15 11.64 18.31
CA PRO A 206 3.23 12.83 17.48
C PRO A 206 2.74 14.07 18.22
N GLU A 207 3.57 15.12 18.21
CA GLU A 207 3.21 16.47 18.66
C GLU A 207 2.95 17.36 17.45
N VAL A 208 1.74 17.90 17.34
CA VAL A 208 1.35 18.81 16.27
C VAL A 208 1.90 20.20 16.55
N ARG A 209 2.63 20.79 15.58
CA ARG A 209 3.18 22.13 15.62
C ARG A 209 2.46 23.10 14.69
N TRP A 210 1.73 22.58 13.70
CA TRP A 210 0.93 23.34 12.76
C TRP A 210 -0.26 22.50 12.30
N GLU A 211 -1.47 23.02 12.43
CA GLU A 211 -2.73 22.45 11.94
C GLU A 211 -3.79 23.57 11.94
N PRO A 212 -3.92 24.37 10.87
CA PRO A 212 -4.83 25.50 10.84
C PRO A 212 -6.30 25.09 10.82
N GLU A 213 -6.59 23.89 10.31
CA GLU A 213 -7.91 23.28 10.31
C GLU A 213 -7.78 21.75 10.45
N ALA A 214 -8.88 21.10 10.87
CA ALA A 214 -8.88 19.66 11.09
C ALA A 214 -8.54 18.88 9.80
N VAL A 215 -7.51 18.04 9.87
CA VAL A 215 -7.06 17.26 8.71
C VAL A 215 -7.95 16.05 8.51
N THR A 216 -8.45 15.88 7.28
CA THR A 216 -9.32 14.77 6.88
C THR A 216 -8.81 14.06 5.63
N ILE A 217 -9.34 12.86 5.43
CA ILE A 217 -9.27 12.11 4.19
C ILE A 217 -10.68 11.65 3.80
N THR A 218 -11.08 11.87 2.56
CA THR A 218 -12.39 11.44 2.08
C THR A 218 -12.35 9.99 1.66
N LEU A 219 -13.10 9.13 2.38
CA LEU A 219 -13.27 7.70 2.10
C LEU A 219 -14.77 7.39 1.86
N GLY A 220 -15.09 6.74 0.76
CA GLY A 220 -16.49 6.44 0.39
C GLY A 220 -17.40 7.68 0.32
N GLY A 221 -16.84 8.85 0.01
CA GLY A 221 -17.53 10.15 -0.01
C GLY A 221 -17.71 10.78 1.38
N VAL A 222 -17.09 10.24 2.42
CA VAL A 222 -17.20 10.73 3.80
C VAL A 222 -15.85 11.28 4.27
N PRO A 223 -15.77 12.55 4.74
CA PRO A 223 -14.56 13.08 5.37
C PRO A 223 -14.29 12.39 6.72
N VAL A 224 -13.15 11.72 6.82
CA VAL A 224 -12.68 11.01 8.02
C VAL A 224 -11.52 11.77 8.65
N PRO A 225 -11.52 12.05 9.96
CA PRO A 225 -10.35 12.60 10.62
C PRO A 225 -9.12 11.73 10.35
N LEU A 226 -8.00 12.35 10.00
CA LEU A 226 -6.76 11.65 9.66
C LEU A 226 -5.77 11.76 10.83
N PRO A 227 -5.67 10.75 11.72
CA PRO A 227 -4.60 10.73 12.72
C PRO A 227 -3.22 10.72 12.04
N PRO A 228 -2.18 11.33 12.61
CA PRO A 228 -0.83 11.33 12.05
C PRO A 228 -0.34 9.90 11.75
N ALA A 229 0.35 9.73 10.64
CA ALA A 229 0.90 8.45 10.17
C ALA A 229 -0.13 7.32 9.94
N SER A 230 -1.42 7.62 9.85
CA SER A 230 -2.45 6.62 9.53
C SER A 230 -2.18 5.94 8.20
N PHE A 231 -2.56 4.65 8.14
CA PHE A 231 -2.49 3.89 6.90
C PHE A 231 -3.55 4.37 5.91
N LEU A 232 -3.14 4.53 4.65
CA LEU A 232 -4.00 4.73 3.48
C LEU A 232 -3.51 3.86 2.33
N GLN A 233 -4.37 3.48 1.40
CA GLN A 233 -3.98 2.87 0.14
C GLN A 233 -3.04 3.81 -0.62
N ALA A 234 -2.06 3.25 -1.36
CA ALA A 234 -0.94 4.04 -1.89
C ALA A 234 -1.35 5.10 -2.92
N THR A 235 -2.41 4.83 -3.67
CA THR A 235 -2.96 5.74 -4.69
C THR A 235 -4.48 5.82 -4.57
N ARG A 236 -5.09 6.92 -5.06
CA ARG A 236 -6.55 7.07 -5.06
C ARG A 236 -7.24 6.13 -6.06
N ASP A 237 -6.65 5.94 -7.22
CA ASP A 237 -7.16 5.04 -8.27
C ASP A 237 -7.05 3.57 -7.83
N GLY A 238 -5.95 3.19 -7.17
CA GLY A 238 -5.80 1.85 -6.57
C GLY A 238 -6.84 1.59 -5.48
N GLU A 239 -7.08 2.57 -4.59
CA GLU A 239 -8.16 2.49 -3.59
C GLU A 239 -9.53 2.31 -4.27
N ALA A 240 -9.81 3.12 -5.31
CA ALA A 240 -11.07 3.01 -6.04
C ALA A 240 -11.26 1.64 -6.70
N ALA A 241 -10.18 1.06 -7.27
CA ALA A 241 -10.20 -0.28 -7.86
C ALA A 241 -10.47 -1.38 -6.81
N LEU A 242 -9.82 -1.29 -5.64
CA LEU A 242 -10.06 -2.22 -4.52
C LEU A 242 -11.50 -2.10 -4.00
N VAL A 243 -11.99 -0.87 -3.79
CA VAL A 243 -13.37 -0.62 -3.36
C VAL A 243 -14.38 -1.14 -4.38
N ALA A 244 -14.14 -0.95 -5.68
CA ALA A 244 -15.01 -1.47 -6.73
C ALA A 244 -15.07 -3.00 -6.69
N ALA A 245 -13.92 -3.68 -6.57
CA ALA A 245 -13.85 -5.14 -6.46
C ALA A 245 -14.58 -5.65 -5.21
N VAL A 246 -14.38 -5.02 -4.04
CA VAL A 246 -15.07 -5.38 -2.80
C VAL A 246 -16.59 -5.18 -2.91
N ARG A 247 -17.04 -4.09 -3.52
CA ARG A 247 -18.47 -3.82 -3.73
C ARG A 247 -19.16 -4.85 -4.64
N GLU A 248 -18.43 -5.44 -5.58
CA GLU A 248 -18.95 -6.51 -6.45
C GLU A 248 -19.26 -7.80 -5.67
N VAL A 249 -18.51 -8.05 -4.59
CA VAL A 249 -18.69 -9.25 -3.74
C VAL A 249 -19.83 -9.08 -2.74
N VAL A 250 -20.01 -7.87 -2.23
CA VAL A 250 -20.90 -7.58 -1.09
C VAL A 250 -22.36 -7.48 -1.59
N PRO A 251 -23.28 -8.27 -1.03
CA PRO A 251 -24.71 -8.17 -1.36
C PRO A 251 -25.29 -6.84 -0.86
N GLY A 252 -26.34 -6.35 -1.52
CA GLY A 252 -27.01 -5.10 -1.15
C GLY A 252 -27.77 -5.16 0.19
N GLU A 253 -28.02 -6.35 0.72
CA GLU A 253 -28.81 -6.59 1.93
C GLU A 253 -28.01 -7.29 3.04
N GLY A 254 -28.49 -7.13 4.28
CA GLY A 254 -27.87 -7.74 5.46
C GLY A 254 -26.87 -6.83 6.17
N VAL A 255 -26.05 -7.45 7.03
CA VAL A 255 -24.94 -6.79 7.71
C VAL A 255 -23.64 -7.33 7.16
N VAL A 256 -22.73 -6.46 6.80
CA VAL A 256 -21.38 -6.81 6.31
C VAL A 256 -20.36 -6.58 7.42
N ALA A 257 -19.42 -7.50 7.58
CA ALA A 257 -18.26 -7.24 8.45
C ALA A 257 -17.09 -6.70 7.63
N ASP A 258 -16.45 -5.62 8.12
CA ASP A 258 -15.18 -5.08 7.63
C ASP A 258 -14.12 -5.30 8.73
N LEU A 259 -13.22 -6.25 8.49
CA LEU A 259 -12.20 -6.68 9.46
C LEU A 259 -10.84 -6.14 9.05
N PHE A 260 -10.09 -5.60 10.02
CA PHE A 260 -8.91 -4.76 9.82
C PHE A 260 -9.29 -3.45 9.11
N ALA A 261 -10.38 -2.84 9.57
CA ALA A 261 -11.09 -1.77 8.86
C ALA A 261 -10.28 -0.46 8.72
N GLY A 262 -9.23 -0.25 9.51
CA GLY A 262 -8.45 0.98 9.51
C GLY A 262 -9.33 2.22 9.72
N LEU A 263 -9.16 3.20 8.84
CA LEU A 263 -10.00 4.42 8.80
C LEU A 263 -11.37 4.21 8.15
N GLY A 264 -11.68 2.99 7.67
CA GLY A 264 -12.97 2.65 7.07
C GLY A 264 -13.02 2.77 5.54
N THR A 265 -11.92 2.51 4.85
CA THR A 265 -11.85 2.51 3.37
C THR A 265 -13.00 1.71 2.76
N PHE A 266 -13.27 0.53 3.27
CA PHE A 266 -14.38 -0.30 2.80
C PHE A 266 -15.66 -0.02 3.59
N ALA A 267 -15.62 0.07 4.92
CA ALA A 267 -16.79 0.30 5.75
C ALA A 267 -17.63 1.51 5.32
N LEU A 268 -17.00 2.61 4.94
CA LEU A 268 -17.69 3.84 4.51
C LEU A 268 -18.11 3.80 3.03
N ALA A 269 -17.47 2.97 2.21
CA ALA A 269 -17.80 2.81 0.80
C ALA A 269 -18.94 1.80 0.56
N LEU A 270 -19.20 0.89 1.51
CA LEU A 270 -20.22 -0.15 1.37
C LEU A 270 -21.63 0.37 1.67
N PRO A 271 -22.66 -0.16 1.00
CA PRO A 271 -24.04 0.16 1.30
C PRO A 271 -24.52 -0.56 2.57
N GLY A 272 -25.60 -0.04 3.19
CA GLY A 272 -26.29 -0.71 4.28
C GLY A 272 -25.59 -0.64 5.63
N ARG A 273 -25.67 -1.73 6.39
CA ARG A 273 -25.15 -1.82 7.77
C ARG A 273 -23.80 -2.54 7.76
N VAL A 274 -22.80 -1.93 8.38
CA VAL A 274 -21.45 -2.48 8.46
C VAL A 274 -21.04 -2.64 9.92
N TYR A 275 -20.48 -3.79 10.27
CA TYR A 275 -19.72 -3.99 11.48
C TYR A 275 -18.24 -3.85 11.13
N ALA A 276 -17.51 -2.97 11.80
CA ALA A 276 -16.10 -2.69 11.54
C ALA A 276 -15.25 -3.00 12.77
N ALA A 277 -14.23 -3.84 12.62
CA ALA A 277 -13.29 -4.19 13.69
C ALA A 277 -11.87 -3.76 13.32
N GLU A 278 -11.20 -3.06 14.25
CA GLU A 278 -9.85 -2.52 14.06
C GLU A 278 -9.10 -2.48 15.40
N ALA A 279 -7.79 -2.79 15.37
CA ALA A 279 -6.92 -2.74 16.55
C ALA A 279 -6.34 -1.34 16.82
N GLY A 280 -6.19 -0.52 15.79
CA GLY A 280 -5.71 0.86 15.91
C GLY A 280 -6.78 1.77 16.54
N ARG A 281 -6.57 2.14 17.82
CA ARG A 281 -7.57 2.92 18.58
C ARG A 281 -7.93 4.25 17.90
N GLU A 282 -6.94 4.97 17.39
CA GLU A 282 -7.16 6.26 16.72
C GLU A 282 -7.93 6.09 15.42
N ALA A 283 -7.58 5.06 14.63
CA ALA A 283 -8.26 4.75 13.38
C ALA A 283 -9.73 4.39 13.60
N ILE A 284 -10.04 3.49 14.53
CA ILE A 284 -11.44 3.09 14.81
C ILE A 284 -12.27 4.24 15.40
N MET A 285 -11.66 5.13 16.19
CA MET A 285 -12.33 6.32 16.72
C MET A 285 -12.61 7.35 15.62
N ALA A 286 -11.67 7.53 14.67
CA ALA A 286 -11.86 8.38 13.50
C ALA A 286 -13.00 7.86 12.62
N LEU A 287 -13.03 6.56 12.33
CA LEU A 287 -14.13 5.91 11.61
C LEU A 287 -15.47 6.10 12.31
N LYS A 288 -15.53 5.85 13.62
CA LYS A 288 -16.74 6.04 14.43
C LYS A 288 -17.28 7.47 14.33
N ALA A 289 -16.39 8.46 14.48
CA ALA A 289 -16.76 9.87 14.39
C ALA A 289 -17.25 10.25 12.98
N ALA A 290 -16.60 9.75 11.93
CA ALA A 290 -16.98 9.99 10.55
C ALA A 290 -18.36 9.37 10.22
N ALA A 291 -18.56 8.11 10.60
CA ALA A 291 -19.82 7.40 10.40
C ALA A 291 -21.02 8.12 11.08
N ALA A 292 -20.83 8.56 12.33
CA ALA A 292 -21.86 9.30 13.08
C ALA A 292 -22.24 10.62 12.39
N ARG A 293 -21.25 11.40 11.90
CA ARG A 293 -21.49 12.68 11.21
C ARG A 293 -22.16 12.52 9.84
N SER A 294 -21.90 11.41 9.15
CA SER A 294 -22.43 11.14 7.80
C SER A 294 -23.69 10.30 7.80
N HIS A 295 -24.26 9.99 8.96
CA HIS A 295 -25.42 9.09 9.11
C HIS A 295 -25.20 7.70 8.49
N ARG A 296 -23.93 7.23 8.41
CA ARG A 296 -23.63 5.86 7.98
C ARG A 296 -23.85 4.89 9.13
N THR A 297 -24.51 3.78 8.86
CA THR A 297 -24.77 2.73 9.87
C THR A 297 -23.55 1.82 9.98
N VAL A 298 -22.49 2.31 10.66
CA VAL A 298 -21.28 1.56 10.94
C VAL A 298 -21.16 1.31 12.43
N PHE A 299 -21.17 0.05 12.84
CA PHE A 299 -20.91 -0.40 14.22
C PHE A 299 -19.43 -0.68 14.36
N THR A 300 -18.74 0.10 15.16
CA THR A 300 -17.28 -0.01 15.34
C THR A 300 -16.91 -0.75 16.61
N GLU A 301 -15.97 -1.69 16.52
CA GLU A 301 -15.36 -2.39 17.66
C GLU A 301 -13.84 -2.20 17.65
N HIS A 302 -13.27 -1.74 18.76
CA HIS A 302 -11.82 -1.78 18.98
C HIS A 302 -11.42 -3.22 19.34
N ARG A 303 -10.87 -3.96 18.38
CA ARG A 303 -10.59 -5.39 18.50
C ARG A 303 -9.31 -5.79 17.78
N ASP A 304 -8.37 -6.34 18.51
CA ASP A 304 -7.18 -6.98 17.95
C ASP A 304 -7.57 -8.36 17.39
N LEU A 305 -7.69 -8.47 16.08
CA LEU A 305 -8.14 -9.66 15.38
C LEU A 305 -7.07 -10.78 15.34
N TYR A 306 -5.81 -10.47 15.63
CA TYR A 306 -4.78 -11.49 15.82
C TYR A 306 -4.93 -12.21 17.16
N ARG A 307 -5.33 -11.50 18.22
CA ARG A 307 -5.52 -12.05 19.56
C ARG A 307 -6.94 -12.57 19.79
N ARG A 308 -7.92 -11.92 19.18
CA ARG A 308 -9.34 -12.22 19.32
C ARG A 308 -10.04 -12.22 17.96
N PRO A 309 -9.77 -13.19 17.06
CA PRO A 309 -10.49 -13.29 15.79
C PRO A 309 -12.00 -13.43 16.07
N LEU A 310 -12.83 -13.08 15.10
CA LEU A 310 -14.25 -13.41 15.19
C LEU A 310 -14.42 -14.92 15.12
N THR A 311 -15.21 -15.46 16.03
CA THR A 311 -15.56 -16.88 16.04
C THR A 311 -16.49 -17.24 14.87
N PRO A 312 -16.59 -18.50 14.45
CA PRO A 312 -17.55 -18.92 13.43
C PRO A 312 -19.00 -18.47 13.73
N ALA A 313 -19.44 -18.57 14.98
CA ALA A 313 -20.79 -18.13 15.37
C ALA A 313 -20.99 -16.59 15.28
N GLU A 314 -19.94 -15.81 15.50
CA GLU A 314 -20.00 -14.36 15.26
C GLU A 314 -20.06 -14.06 13.76
N LEU A 315 -19.29 -14.79 12.95
CA LEU A 315 -19.22 -14.65 11.49
C LEU A 315 -20.54 -15.03 10.81
N ASP A 316 -21.24 -16.05 11.31
CA ASP A 316 -22.52 -16.54 10.75
C ASP A 316 -23.63 -15.49 10.71
N ARG A 317 -23.44 -14.37 11.41
CA ARG A 317 -24.42 -13.25 11.45
C ARG A 317 -24.27 -12.28 10.27
N PHE A 318 -23.21 -12.41 9.48
CA PHE A 318 -22.91 -11.49 8.39
C PHE A 318 -23.28 -12.08 7.03
N SER A 319 -23.90 -11.25 6.17
CA SER A 319 -24.21 -11.60 4.79
C SER A 319 -22.95 -11.64 3.90
N ALA A 320 -21.90 -10.92 4.29
CA ALA A 320 -20.57 -10.97 3.71
C ALA A 320 -19.53 -10.50 4.73
N VAL A 321 -18.29 -10.90 4.51
CA VAL A 321 -17.13 -10.41 5.25
C VAL A 321 -16.15 -9.77 4.26
N VAL A 322 -15.57 -8.64 4.64
CA VAL A 322 -14.42 -8.02 3.98
C VAL A 322 -13.24 -8.14 4.94
N ILE A 323 -12.08 -8.55 4.45
CA ILE A 323 -10.85 -8.56 5.25
C ILE A 323 -9.71 -7.90 4.46
N ASP A 324 -8.97 -6.99 5.10
CA ASP A 324 -7.77 -6.32 4.55
C ASP A 324 -6.63 -6.37 5.59
N PRO A 325 -6.06 -7.55 5.84
CA PRO A 325 -5.07 -7.73 6.88
C PRO A 325 -3.70 -7.15 6.49
N PRO A 326 -2.83 -6.86 7.46
CA PRO A 326 -1.43 -6.56 7.22
C PRO A 326 -0.70 -7.69 6.46
N ARG A 327 0.53 -7.43 5.98
CA ARG A 327 1.35 -8.34 5.15
C ARG A 327 1.48 -9.78 5.68
N ALA A 328 1.32 -9.98 6.98
CA ALA A 328 1.36 -11.31 7.61
C ALA A 328 0.15 -12.20 7.24
N GLY A 329 -0.93 -11.59 6.71
CA GLY A 329 -2.21 -12.26 6.47
C GLY A 329 -3.06 -12.34 7.74
N ALA A 330 -4.10 -13.16 7.72
CA ALA A 330 -5.09 -13.30 8.79
C ALA A 330 -5.33 -14.78 9.15
N LYS A 331 -4.27 -15.53 9.46
CA LYS A 331 -4.30 -17.00 9.65
C LYS A 331 -5.43 -17.45 10.61
N GLU A 332 -5.52 -16.83 11.78
CA GLU A 332 -6.51 -17.20 12.81
C GLU A 332 -7.93 -16.86 12.35
N GLN A 333 -8.10 -15.74 11.66
CA GLN A 333 -9.40 -15.35 11.10
C GLN A 333 -9.78 -16.23 9.90
N ALA A 334 -8.83 -16.66 9.08
CA ALA A 334 -9.05 -17.61 7.99
C ALA A 334 -9.53 -18.98 8.52
N GLN A 335 -8.98 -19.47 9.65
CA GLN A 335 -9.44 -20.68 10.32
C GLN A 335 -10.89 -20.53 10.82
N ALA A 336 -11.24 -19.40 11.41
CA ALA A 336 -12.61 -19.14 11.84
C ALA A 336 -13.59 -19.04 10.66
N LEU A 337 -13.18 -18.38 9.56
CA LEU A 337 -13.95 -18.32 8.31
C LEU A 337 -14.16 -19.70 7.71
N ALA A 338 -13.15 -20.57 7.74
CA ALA A 338 -13.26 -21.96 7.28
C ALA A 338 -14.40 -22.72 7.98
N GLY A 339 -14.58 -22.48 9.28
CA GLY A 339 -15.65 -23.09 10.09
C GLY A 339 -16.98 -22.35 10.11
N SER A 340 -17.10 -21.17 9.49
CA SER A 340 -18.32 -20.35 9.49
C SER A 340 -19.28 -20.71 8.36
N LYS A 341 -20.52 -20.23 8.43
CA LYS A 341 -21.54 -20.34 7.38
C LYS A 341 -21.69 -19.07 6.55
N THR A 342 -20.82 -18.10 6.77
CA THR A 342 -20.84 -16.84 5.98
C THR A 342 -20.76 -17.16 4.49
N PRO A 343 -21.67 -16.61 3.65
CA PRO A 343 -21.76 -17.04 2.25
C PRO A 343 -20.76 -16.38 1.32
N LYS A 344 -20.27 -15.17 1.63
CA LYS A 344 -19.44 -14.33 0.76
C LYS A 344 -18.27 -13.71 1.52
N LEU A 345 -17.13 -13.65 0.86
CA LEU A 345 -15.92 -13.01 1.39
C LEU A 345 -15.21 -12.21 0.30
N ALA A 346 -14.90 -10.96 0.59
CA ALA A 346 -13.94 -10.17 -0.14
C ALA A 346 -12.61 -10.16 0.63
N TYR A 347 -11.55 -10.73 0.07
CA TYR A 347 -10.21 -10.72 0.67
C TYR A 347 -9.31 -9.76 -0.08
N VAL A 348 -8.88 -8.69 0.58
CA VAL A 348 -7.87 -7.74 0.07
C VAL A 348 -6.51 -8.11 0.65
N SER A 349 -5.44 -8.07 -0.12
CA SER A 349 -4.10 -8.44 0.35
C SER A 349 -2.98 -7.75 -0.43
N CYS A 350 -1.97 -7.27 0.30
CA CYS A 350 -0.72 -6.77 -0.25
C CYS A 350 0.41 -7.84 -0.32
N ASN A 351 0.07 -9.11 -0.06
CA ASN A 351 1.05 -10.20 -0.09
C ASN A 351 0.42 -11.49 -0.63
N PRO A 352 0.67 -11.85 -1.92
CA PRO A 352 0.11 -13.04 -2.53
C PRO A 352 0.42 -14.34 -1.77
N SER A 353 1.58 -14.45 -1.10
CA SER A 353 1.97 -15.67 -0.39
C SER A 353 1.14 -15.89 0.89
N SER A 354 0.92 -14.83 1.71
CA SER A 354 0.05 -14.94 2.88
C SER A 354 -1.41 -15.12 2.48
N PHE A 355 -1.86 -14.46 1.41
CA PHE A 355 -3.17 -14.65 0.82
C PHE A 355 -3.40 -16.12 0.42
N ALA A 356 -2.51 -16.71 -0.38
CA ALA A 356 -2.66 -18.08 -0.85
C ALA A 356 -2.69 -19.10 0.31
N ARG A 357 -1.86 -18.90 1.35
CA ARG A 357 -1.87 -19.71 2.57
C ARG A 357 -3.22 -19.64 3.30
N ASP A 358 -3.73 -18.45 3.52
CA ASP A 358 -4.99 -18.24 4.25
C ASP A 358 -6.18 -18.78 3.46
N VAL A 359 -6.20 -18.54 2.15
CA VAL A 359 -7.25 -19.02 1.24
C VAL A 359 -7.23 -20.56 1.16
N LYS A 360 -6.06 -21.21 1.18
CA LYS A 360 -5.99 -22.68 1.24
C LYS A 360 -6.77 -23.23 2.41
N THR A 361 -6.57 -22.67 3.61
CA THR A 361 -7.31 -23.06 4.80
C THR A 361 -8.82 -22.91 4.62
N MET A 362 -9.25 -21.82 3.98
CA MET A 362 -10.67 -21.58 3.70
C MET A 362 -11.23 -22.55 2.65
N VAL A 363 -10.48 -22.84 1.58
CA VAL A 363 -10.89 -23.80 0.54
C VAL A 363 -11.05 -25.20 1.12
N GLU A 364 -10.14 -25.64 2.01
CA GLU A 364 -10.27 -26.88 2.76
C GLU A 364 -11.53 -26.89 3.66
N GLY A 365 -11.99 -25.71 4.09
CA GLY A 365 -13.25 -25.51 4.83
C GLY A 365 -14.48 -25.30 3.94
N GLY A 366 -14.43 -25.56 2.63
CA GLY A 366 -15.57 -25.52 1.70
C GLY A 366 -15.81 -24.18 1.01
N TRP A 367 -14.84 -23.28 1.03
CA TRP A 367 -14.87 -22.07 0.21
C TRP A 367 -14.33 -22.36 -1.20
N GLN A 368 -14.70 -21.51 -2.17
CA GLN A 368 -14.11 -21.48 -3.52
C GLN A 368 -13.69 -20.07 -3.86
N ILE A 369 -12.63 -19.95 -4.64
CA ILE A 369 -12.19 -18.66 -5.19
C ILE A 369 -13.01 -18.43 -6.47
N ASP A 370 -13.83 -17.37 -6.50
CA ASP A 370 -14.61 -17.02 -7.68
C ASP A 370 -13.71 -16.31 -8.72
N TRP A 371 -12.96 -15.29 -8.28
CA TRP A 371 -12.01 -14.54 -9.09
C TRP A 371 -11.05 -13.71 -8.23
N ILE A 372 -9.98 -13.24 -8.84
CA ILE A 372 -9.00 -12.33 -8.25
C ILE A 372 -8.84 -11.11 -9.16
N GLN A 373 -8.90 -9.91 -8.57
CA GLN A 373 -8.62 -8.62 -9.19
C GLN A 373 -7.29 -8.09 -8.69
N PRO A 374 -6.21 -8.14 -9.50
CA PRO A 374 -4.94 -7.51 -9.13
C PRO A 374 -5.02 -5.99 -9.26
N VAL A 375 -4.30 -5.27 -8.36
CA VAL A 375 -4.22 -3.81 -8.37
C VAL A 375 -2.76 -3.38 -8.27
N GLY A 376 -2.24 -2.76 -9.33
CA GLY A 376 -0.86 -2.28 -9.42
C GLY A 376 -0.70 -0.86 -8.86
N GLN A 377 -1.06 -0.64 -7.58
CA GLN A 377 -0.93 0.68 -6.94
C GLN A 377 0.51 1.04 -6.52
N PHE A 378 1.44 0.08 -6.60
CA PHE A 378 2.85 0.30 -6.31
C PHE A 378 3.68 0.28 -7.61
N ARG A 379 3.45 1.30 -8.45
CA ARG A 379 4.07 1.37 -9.78
C ARG A 379 5.58 1.15 -9.73
N TRP A 380 6.08 0.28 -10.63
CA TRP A 380 7.48 -0.15 -10.76
C TRP A 380 8.11 -0.79 -9.52
N SER A 381 7.29 -1.22 -8.58
CA SER A 381 7.73 -1.99 -7.42
C SER A 381 7.36 -3.46 -7.57
N THR A 382 8.07 -4.32 -6.85
CA THR A 382 7.76 -5.76 -6.75
C THR A 382 6.58 -6.06 -5.80
N HIS A 383 6.00 -5.05 -5.18
CA HIS A 383 4.79 -5.20 -4.36
C HIS A 383 3.55 -5.41 -5.23
N VAL A 384 2.75 -6.38 -4.84
CA VAL A 384 1.50 -6.73 -5.51
C VAL A 384 0.35 -6.59 -4.54
N GLU A 385 -0.71 -5.92 -4.97
CA GLU A 385 -1.99 -5.81 -4.26
C GLU A 385 -3.05 -6.58 -5.04
N LEU A 386 -4.00 -7.16 -4.34
CA LEU A 386 -5.13 -7.86 -4.93
C LEU A 386 -6.39 -7.76 -4.08
N ALA A 387 -7.55 -7.91 -4.72
CA ALA A 387 -8.81 -8.23 -4.07
C ALA A 387 -9.37 -9.52 -4.66
N ALA A 388 -9.87 -10.42 -3.83
CA ALA A 388 -10.44 -11.70 -4.26
C ALA A 388 -11.87 -11.85 -3.79
N SER A 389 -12.72 -12.42 -4.66
CA SER A 389 -14.05 -12.90 -4.30
C SER A 389 -13.99 -14.37 -3.94
N LEU A 390 -14.52 -14.70 -2.78
CA LEU A 390 -14.72 -16.08 -2.38
C LEU A 390 -16.19 -16.30 -1.98
N SER A 391 -16.69 -17.50 -2.30
CA SER A 391 -18.06 -17.91 -1.93
C SER A 391 -18.07 -19.33 -1.37
N ARG A 392 -19.10 -19.62 -0.57
CA ARG A 392 -19.39 -20.99 -0.16
C ARG A 392 -20.28 -21.69 -1.17
N ARG A 393 -20.02 -22.97 -1.39
CA ARG A 393 -20.92 -23.87 -2.15
C ARG A 393 -22.09 -24.30 -1.31
#